data_63bcc6846dec044cdb5b87719d0482cb
#
_entry.id   63bcc6846dec044cdb5b87719d0482cb
#
_cell.length_a   1.000
_cell.length_b   1.000
_cell.length_c   1.000
_cell.angle_alpha   90.00
_cell.angle_beta   90.00
_cell.angle_gamma   90.00
#
_symmetry.space_group_name_H-M   'P 1'
#
loop_
_entity.id
_entity.type
_entity.pdbx_description
1 polymer ?
#
loop_
_entity_poly.entity_id
_entity_poly.type
_entity_poly.pdbx_seq_one_letter_code
_entity_poly.pdbx_strand_id
1 'polypeptide(L)'
;MGTILSDKEVVVLTGAGISAESGVRTFRDNDGLWENHRVEDVATPEAWVSDQSLVWRFYQARRNQLLEVLPNPAHFALAQLESKTESFTLITQNVDDLHERGGSESVIHMHGRLQTLRCETTGLSEVRMGEHDLGGDFVLCNCCAVSSRMRPDIVWFGEIPMEMDVICREVENCDVFIVIGSSGHVYPAAGLVNLANSNDAHTILVNFE
;
A
#
# COMPACT_ATOMS: atom_id res chain seq x y z
N MET A 1 -5.70 21.31 -26.37
CA MET A 1 -4.28 21.17 -26.01
C MET A 1 -4.18 19.80 -25.36
N GLY A 2 -3.66 18.79 -26.07
CA GLY A 2 -3.47 17.45 -25.51
C GLY A 2 -2.51 17.52 -24.31
N THR A 3 -2.77 16.72 -23.30
CA THR A 3 -1.87 16.57 -22.15
C THR A 3 -0.55 15.98 -22.70
N ILE A 4 0.61 16.47 -22.27
CA ILE A 4 1.94 15.99 -22.71
C ILE A 4 2.10 14.45 -22.48
N LEU A 5 1.30 13.88 -21.60
CA LEU A 5 1.33 12.46 -21.22
C LEU A 5 0.17 11.63 -21.80
N SER A 6 -0.68 12.19 -22.68
CA SER A 6 -1.86 11.46 -23.20
C SER A 6 -1.49 10.15 -23.88
N ASP A 7 -0.41 10.14 -24.65
CA ASP A 7 0.02 9.02 -25.50
C ASP A 7 1.17 8.22 -24.86
N LYS A 8 1.37 8.39 -23.55
CA LYS A 8 2.46 7.78 -22.80
C LYS A 8 1.97 6.71 -21.84
N GLU A 9 2.75 5.66 -21.68
CA GLU A 9 2.56 4.68 -20.62
C GLU A 9 3.15 5.23 -19.32
N VAL A 10 2.28 5.62 -18.38
CA VAL A 10 2.65 6.26 -17.13
C VAL A 10 2.46 5.31 -15.97
N VAL A 11 3.53 5.06 -15.24
CA VAL A 11 3.49 4.30 -13.99
C VAL A 11 3.85 5.21 -12.83
N VAL A 12 3.03 5.18 -11.79
CA VAL A 12 3.25 5.95 -10.56
C VAL A 12 3.45 4.99 -9.39
N LEU A 13 4.52 5.18 -8.63
CA LEU A 13 4.78 4.49 -7.36
C LEU A 13 4.61 5.49 -6.21
N THR A 14 3.73 5.18 -5.26
CA THR A 14 3.55 6.01 -4.08
C THR A 14 4.02 5.32 -2.81
N GLY A 15 4.50 6.12 -1.85
CA GLY A 15 4.88 5.67 -0.50
C GLY A 15 4.19 6.52 0.58
N ALA A 16 4.50 6.27 1.85
CA ALA A 16 3.79 6.86 2.99
C ALA A 16 3.80 8.40 3.01
N GLY A 17 4.78 9.03 2.38
CA GLY A 17 4.86 10.49 2.30
C GLY A 17 3.67 11.14 1.60
N ILE A 18 3.00 10.45 0.64
CA ILE A 18 1.82 11.02 -0.02
C ILE A 18 0.62 11.15 0.94
N SER A 19 0.53 10.28 1.95
CA SER A 19 -0.57 10.27 2.94
C SER A 19 -0.25 11.10 4.19
N ALA A 20 0.96 11.67 4.31
CA ALA A 20 1.39 12.43 5.49
C ALA A 20 0.50 13.66 5.73
N GLU A 21 0.18 14.44 4.69
CA GLU A 21 -0.72 15.61 4.79
C GLU A 21 -2.18 15.22 5.10
N SER A 22 -2.56 13.98 4.91
CA SER A 22 -3.87 13.44 5.33
C SER A 22 -3.91 13.10 6.82
N GLY A 23 -2.77 13.16 7.53
CA GLY A 23 -2.65 12.81 8.94
C GLY A 23 -2.26 11.36 9.21
N VAL A 24 -1.89 10.60 8.17
CA VAL A 24 -1.32 9.25 8.31
C VAL A 24 0.17 9.38 8.59
N ARG A 25 0.61 8.90 9.77
CA ARG A 25 2.02 9.00 10.17
C ARG A 25 2.91 8.09 9.32
N THR A 26 4.07 8.60 8.95
CA THR A 26 5.07 7.86 8.20
C THR A 26 6.02 7.11 9.14
N PHE A 27 6.79 6.15 8.60
CA PHE A 27 7.84 5.44 9.34
C PHE A 27 8.97 6.37 9.85
N ARG A 28 9.13 7.58 9.28
CA ARG A 28 10.19 8.52 9.63
C ARG A 28 9.87 9.38 10.86
N ASP A 29 8.59 9.49 11.22
CA ASP A 29 8.14 10.47 12.21
C ASP A 29 8.48 10.12 13.67
N ASN A 30 9.02 8.90 13.95
CA ASN A 30 9.21 8.39 15.32
C ASN A 30 10.47 7.53 15.50
N ASP A 31 11.64 7.98 15.09
CA ASP A 31 12.93 7.29 15.36
C ASP A 31 12.92 5.78 15.04
N GLY A 32 12.28 5.39 13.94
CA GLY A 32 12.14 3.98 13.52
C GLY A 32 11.00 3.22 14.20
N LEU A 33 10.15 3.91 14.95
CA LEU A 33 8.94 3.32 15.51
C LEU A 33 7.75 3.56 14.57
N TRP A 34 6.97 2.53 14.33
CA TRP A 34 5.67 2.65 13.69
C TRP A 34 4.59 2.79 14.74
N GLU A 35 4.05 4.01 14.90
CA GLU A 35 3.04 4.33 15.90
C GLU A 35 3.40 3.87 17.32
N ASN A 36 4.62 4.20 17.74
CA ASN A 36 5.21 3.84 19.03
C ASN A 36 5.51 2.34 19.23
N HIS A 37 5.42 1.51 18.19
CA HIS A 37 5.82 0.12 18.21
C HIS A 37 7.07 -0.10 17.33
N ARG A 38 7.96 -0.98 17.76
CA ARG A 38 9.04 -1.43 16.90
C ARG A 38 8.42 -2.24 15.76
N VAL A 39 8.98 -2.07 14.56
CA VAL A 39 8.50 -2.79 13.37
C VAL A 39 8.55 -4.30 13.57
N GLU A 40 9.59 -4.78 14.23
CA GLU A 40 9.80 -6.20 14.54
C GLU A 40 8.72 -6.77 15.45
N ASP A 41 8.03 -5.94 16.26
CA ASP A 41 7.01 -6.37 17.20
C ASP A 41 5.59 -6.41 16.60
N VAL A 42 5.37 -5.76 15.43
CA VAL A 42 4.02 -5.61 14.85
C VAL A 42 3.91 -5.89 13.35
N ALA A 43 5.02 -5.96 12.63
CA ALA A 43 5.01 -6.05 11.17
C ALA A 43 5.94 -7.14 10.61
N THR A 44 6.02 -8.28 11.30
CA THR A 44 6.74 -9.48 10.86
C THR A 44 5.91 -10.75 11.10
N PRO A 45 6.13 -11.83 10.34
CA PRO A 45 5.52 -13.13 10.62
C PRO A 45 5.84 -13.63 12.03
N GLU A 46 7.05 -13.38 12.52
CA GLU A 46 7.51 -13.76 13.87
C GLU A 46 6.73 -13.04 14.96
N ALA A 47 6.45 -11.74 14.78
CA ALA A 47 5.61 -10.98 15.69
C ALA A 47 4.19 -11.57 15.79
N TRP A 48 3.62 -11.94 14.65
CA TRP A 48 2.30 -12.58 14.60
C TRP A 48 2.27 -13.91 15.34
N VAL A 49 3.31 -14.72 15.19
CA VAL A 49 3.42 -16.00 15.93
C VAL A 49 3.65 -15.78 17.43
N SER A 50 4.40 -14.76 17.80
CA SER A 50 4.77 -14.45 19.19
C SER A 50 3.65 -13.82 19.99
N ASP A 51 2.97 -12.80 19.43
CA ASP A 51 1.86 -12.08 20.08
C ASP A 51 0.82 -11.62 19.05
N GLN A 52 -0.05 -12.54 18.65
CA GLN A 52 -1.15 -12.27 17.72
C GLN A 52 -2.08 -11.16 18.21
N SER A 53 -2.34 -11.10 19.51
CA SER A 53 -3.22 -10.11 20.10
C SER A 53 -2.66 -8.69 19.99
N LEU A 54 -1.35 -8.52 20.19
CA LEU A 54 -0.70 -7.23 19.99
C LEU A 54 -0.79 -6.80 18.53
N VAL A 55 -0.39 -7.67 17.60
CA VAL A 55 -0.41 -7.39 16.17
C VAL A 55 -1.83 -7.10 15.70
N TRP A 56 -2.81 -7.90 16.11
CA TRP A 56 -4.22 -7.68 15.77
C TRP A 56 -4.70 -6.30 16.21
N ARG A 57 -4.51 -5.94 17.48
CA ARG A 57 -4.90 -4.63 18.03
C ARG A 57 -4.17 -3.48 17.33
N PHE A 58 -2.90 -3.65 16.99
CA PHE A 58 -2.13 -2.66 16.23
C PHE A 58 -2.78 -2.36 14.88
N TYR A 59 -3.09 -3.38 14.07
CA TYR A 59 -3.74 -3.18 12.77
C TYR A 59 -5.19 -2.73 12.90
N GLN A 60 -5.90 -3.14 13.93
CA GLN A 60 -7.25 -2.64 14.22
C GLN A 60 -7.23 -1.13 14.51
N ALA A 61 -6.29 -0.65 15.29
CA ALA A 61 -6.11 0.78 15.53
C ALA A 61 -5.82 1.54 14.22
N ARG A 62 -5.02 0.95 13.30
CA ARG A 62 -4.76 1.54 11.96
C ARG A 62 -6.03 1.61 11.11
N ARG A 63 -6.83 0.57 11.11
CA ARG A 63 -8.13 0.57 10.41
C ARG A 63 -9.05 1.67 10.93
N ASN A 64 -9.15 1.83 12.24
CA ASN A 64 -9.97 2.87 12.85
C ASN A 64 -9.46 4.27 12.48
N GLN A 65 -8.15 4.49 12.45
CA GLN A 65 -7.56 5.76 12.04
C GLN A 65 -7.97 6.17 10.60
N LEU A 66 -8.11 5.21 9.68
CA LEU A 66 -8.51 5.50 8.30
C LEU A 66 -9.90 6.13 8.21
N LEU A 67 -10.76 5.96 9.20
CA LEU A 67 -12.09 6.56 9.24
C LEU A 67 -12.05 8.07 9.51
N GLU A 68 -10.98 8.53 10.15
CA GLU A 68 -10.81 9.92 10.59
C GLU A 68 -10.04 10.76 9.58
N VAL A 69 -9.33 10.13 8.63
CA VAL A 69 -8.52 10.82 7.63
C VAL A 69 -9.22 10.92 6.28
N LEU A 70 -8.86 11.93 5.50
CA LEU A 70 -9.40 12.19 4.17
C LEU A 70 -8.27 12.26 3.14
N PRO A 71 -8.55 11.91 1.86
CA PRO A 71 -7.61 12.15 0.78
C PRO A 71 -7.18 13.62 0.74
N ASN A 72 -5.92 13.86 0.45
CA ASN A 72 -5.37 15.21 0.26
C ASN A 72 -5.27 15.55 -1.24
N PRO A 73 -4.89 16.79 -1.60
CA PRO A 73 -4.78 17.22 -3.00
C PRO A 73 -3.93 16.33 -3.90
N ALA A 74 -2.91 15.64 -3.37
CA ALA A 74 -2.07 14.76 -4.19
C ALA A 74 -2.84 13.51 -4.66
N HIS A 75 -3.70 12.93 -3.83
CA HIS A 75 -4.57 11.81 -4.22
C HIS A 75 -5.53 12.22 -5.33
N PHE A 76 -6.20 13.37 -5.20
CA PHE A 76 -7.09 13.90 -6.25
C PHE A 76 -6.34 14.23 -7.54
N ALA A 77 -5.11 14.74 -7.45
CA ALA A 77 -4.28 15.04 -8.61
C ALA A 77 -3.91 13.76 -9.39
N LEU A 78 -3.64 12.66 -8.70
CA LEU A 78 -3.35 11.36 -9.33
C LEU A 78 -4.58 10.79 -10.02
N ALA A 79 -5.75 10.82 -9.39
CA ALA A 79 -7.01 10.41 -10.02
C ALA A 79 -7.31 11.26 -11.27
N GLN A 80 -7.02 12.57 -11.22
CA GLN A 80 -7.16 13.44 -12.38
C GLN A 80 -6.13 13.13 -13.48
N LEU A 81 -4.91 12.75 -13.13
CA LEU A 81 -3.90 12.32 -14.08
C LEU A 81 -4.33 11.02 -14.77
N GLU A 82 -4.76 10.02 -13.98
CA GLU A 82 -5.32 8.76 -14.48
C GLU A 82 -6.42 8.99 -15.52
N SER A 83 -7.38 9.88 -15.25
CA SER A 83 -8.48 10.18 -16.18
C SER A 83 -8.07 10.86 -17.49
N LYS A 84 -6.84 11.37 -17.59
CA LYS A 84 -6.31 12.11 -18.75
C LYS A 84 -5.23 11.36 -19.51
N THR A 85 -4.86 10.18 -19.08
CA THR A 85 -3.79 9.35 -19.63
C THR A 85 -4.40 8.07 -20.16
N GLU A 86 -4.08 7.65 -21.38
CA GLU A 86 -4.64 6.44 -21.99
C GLU A 86 -4.14 5.16 -21.33
N SER A 87 -2.87 5.16 -20.89
CA SER A 87 -2.26 4.06 -20.15
C SER A 87 -1.67 4.58 -18.84
N PHE A 88 -2.29 4.19 -17.73
CA PHE A 88 -1.90 4.64 -16.39
C PHE A 88 -1.96 3.50 -15.38
N THR A 89 -0.89 3.29 -14.63
CA THR A 89 -0.81 2.31 -13.55
C THR A 89 -0.38 2.99 -12.26
N LEU A 90 -1.21 2.89 -11.22
CA LEU A 90 -0.90 3.39 -9.88
C LEU A 90 -0.53 2.24 -8.95
N ILE A 91 0.71 2.24 -8.50
CA ILE A 91 1.25 1.27 -7.55
C ILE A 91 1.45 1.99 -6.21
N THR A 92 0.97 1.40 -5.13
CA THR A 92 1.19 1.98 -3.81
C THR A 92 1.85 1.02 -2.85
N GLN A 93 2.81 1.52 -2.07
CA GLN A 93 3.37 0.87 -0.90
C GLN A 93 2.47 1.04 0.33
N ASN A 94 1.51 1.96 0.25
CA ASN A 94 0.60 2.26 1.34
C ASN A 94 -0.48 1.18 1.49
N VAL A 95 -0.93 1.03 2.70
CA VAL A 95 -1.98 0.07 3.07
C VAL A 95 -3.32 0.76 3.35
N ASP A 96 -3.36 2.09 3.22
CA ASP A 96 -4.58 2.91 3.29
C ASP A 96 -5.37 2.86 1.96
N ASP A 97 -6.58 3.40 1.95
CA ASP A 97 -7.50 3.47 0.79
C ASP A 97 -7.65 4.90 0.24
N LEU A 98 -6.70 5.78 0.54
CA LEU A 98 -6.84 7.20 0.21
C LEU A 98 -6.78 7.47 -1.31
N HIS A 99 -6.13 6.62 -2.08
CA HIS A 99 -6.12 6.71 -3.55
C HIS A 99 -7.52 6.45 -4.12
N GLU A 100 -8.17 5.35 -3.73
CA GLU A 100 -9.52 5.00 -4.17
C GLU A 100 -10.54 6.06 -3.71
N ARG A 101 -10.43 6.50 -2.46
CA ARG A 101 -11.28 7.59 -1.93
C ARG A 101 -10.99 8.93 -2.60
N GLY A 102 -9.79 9.13 -3.15
CA GLY A 102 -9.40 10.26 -3.98
C GLY A 102 -9.90 10.16 -5.42
N GLY A 103 -10.46 9.01 -5.82
CA GLY A 103 -11.05 8.77 -7.14
C GLY A 103 -10.20 7.98 -8.11
N SER A 104 -9.05 7.43 -7.68
CA SER A 104 -8.28 6.48 -8.51
C SER A 104 -9.04 5.16 -8.64
N GLU A 105 -9.13 4.63 -9.87
CA GLU A 105 -9.96 3.44 -10.18
C GLU A 105 -9.14 2.14 -10.14
N SER A 106 -7.87 2.20 -10.50
CA SER A 106 -7.01 1.03 -10.63
C SER A 106 -5.73 1.17 -9.82
N VAL A 107 -5.75 0.69 -8.57
CA VAL A 107 -4.63 0.80 -7.63
C VAL A 107 -4.06 -0.58 -7.29
N ILE A 108 -2.77 -0.77 -7.53
CA ILE A 108 -2.02 -1.97 -7.14
C ILE A 108 -1.43 -1.76 -5.74
N HIS A 109 -1.97 -2.46 -4.75
CA HIS A 109 -1.49 -2.41 -3.37
C HIS A 109 -0.40 -3.46 -3.14
N MET A 110 0.85 -3.12 -3.42
CA MET A 110 1.95 -4.08 -3.31
C MET A 110 2.23 -4.59 -1.90
N HIS A 111 1.77 -3.87 -0.87
CA HIS A 111 1.92 -4.28 0.53
C HIS A 111 0.59 -4.65 1.20
N GLY A 112 -0.46 -4.87 0.41
CA GLY A 112 -1.78 -5.23 0.92
C GLY A 112 -2.63 -4.04 1.35
N ARG A 113 -3.74 -4.33 2.04
CA ARG A 113 -4.75 -3.32 2.42
C ARG A 113 -5.22 -3.51 3.85
N LEU A 114 -5.39 -2.42 4.59
CA LEU A 114 -5.94 -2.46 5.95
C LEU A 114 -7.39 -2.96 6.00
N GLN A 115 -8.16 -2.76 4.91
CA GLN A 115 -9.56 -3.19 4.81
C GLN A 115 -9.73 -4.67 4.51
N THR A 116 -8.66 -5.40 4.22
CA THR A 116 -8.70 -6.83 3.89
C THR A 116 -8.12 -7.68 5.00
N LEU A 117 -8.71 -8.85 5.17
CA LEU A 117 -8.19 -9.93 6.02
C LEU A 117 -7.90 -11.14 5.15
N ARG A 118 -6.86 -11.88 5.50
CA ARG A 118 -6.44 -13.09 4.80
C ARG A 118 -6.55 -14.31 5.71
N CYS A 119 -7.15 -15.38 5.19
CA CYS A 119 -7.22 -16.66 5.90
C CYS A 119 -5.83 -17.28 6.02
N GLU A 120 -5.42 -17.66 7.22
CA GLU A 120 -4.08 -18.26 7.47
C GLU A 120 -3.91 -19.63 6.80
N THR A 121 -5.01 -20.37 6.55
CA THR A 121 -4.94 -21.71 5.95
C THR A 121 -4.98 -21.68 4.43
N THR A 122 -5.88 -20.90 3.83
CA THR A 122 -6.08 -20.90 2.37
C THR A 122 -5.39 -19.76 1.66
N GLY A 123 -4.98 -18.72 2.38
CA GLY A 123 -4.48 -17.48 1.79
C GLY A 123 -5.55 -16.60 1.12
N LEU A 124 -6.83 -17.02 1.13
CA LEU A 124 -7.90 -16.24 0.54
C LEU A 124 -8.15 -14.97 1.33
N SER A 125 -8.18 -13.86 0.61
CA SER A 125 -8.45 -12.53 1.17
C SER A 125 -9.92 -12.19 1.12
N GLU A 126 -10.41 -11.52 2.14
CA GLU A 126 -11.80 -11.07 2.27
C GLU A 126 -11.81 -9.59 2.68
N VAL A 127 -12.59 -8.78 1.94
CA VAL A 127 -12.77 -7.37 2.27
C VAL A 127 -13.72 -7.23 3.44
N ARG A 128 -13.27 -6.57 4.49
CA ARG A 128 -14.03 -6.24 5.70
C ARG A 128 -14.22 -4.73 5.85
N MET A 129 -14.84 -4.13 4.83
CA MET A 129 -15.17 -2.69 4.85
C MET A 129 -16.33 -2.42 5.81
N GLY A 130 -16.22 -1.32 6.58
CA GLY A 130 -17.29 -0.85 7.46
C GLY A 130 -17.41 -1.56 8.80
N GLU A 131 -16.66 -2.61 9.05
CA GLU A 131 -16.56 -3.22 10.38
C GLU A 131 -15.49 -2.48 11.19
N HIS A 132 -15.93 -1.49 11.97
CA HIS A 132 -15.05 -0.63 12.76
C HIS A 132 -14.41 -1.35 13.93
N ASP A 133 -15.15 -2.27 14.52
CA ASP A 133 -14.65 -3.15 15.57
C ASP A 133 -14.92 -4.60 15.18
N LEU A 134 -13.88 -5.30 14.77
CA LEU A 134 -13.98 -6.72 14.46
C LEU A 134 -14.11 -7.58 15.72
N GLY A 135 -14.13 -6.96 16.90
CA GLY A 135 -14.27 -7.59 18.19
C GLY A 135 -13.16 -8.58 18.53
N GLY A 136 -12.80 -8.65 19.80
CA GLY A 136 -11.83 -9.66 20.26
C GLY A 136 -10.42 -9.50 19.66
N ASP A 137 -9.66 -10.60 19.73
CA ASP A 137 -8.26 -10.65 19.29
C ASP A 137 -8.09 -11.32 17.91
N PHE A 138 -9.16 -11.75 17.26
CA PHE A 138 -9.14 -12.38 15.92
C PHE A 138 -10.55 -12.57 15.34
N VAL A 139 -10.60 -12.78 14.02
CA VAL A 139 -11.80 -13.17 13.26
C VAL A 139 -11.56 -14.53 12.62
N LEU A 140 -12.60 -15.35 12.51
CA LEU A 140 -12.55 -16.63 11.83
C LEU A 140 -13.00 -16.51 10.37
N CYS A 141 -12.39 -17.27 9.49
CA CYS A 141 -12.76 -17.32 8.07
C CYS A 141 -14.03 -18.15 7.83
N ASN A 142 -14.67 -17.91 6.68
CA ASN A 142 -15.80 -18.70 6.18
C ASN A 142 -15.41 -19.62 4.99
N CYS A 143 -14.13 -19.61 4.59
CA CYS A 143 -13.65 -20.33 3.40
C CYS A 143 -13.18 -21.77 3.70
N CYS A 144 -13.00 -22.14 4.98
CA CYS A 144 -12.52 -23.45 5.39
C CYS A 144 -13.66 -24.31 5.96
N ALA A 145 -13.60 -25.63 5.77
CA ALA A 145 -14.54 -26.57 6.37
C ALA A 145 -14.50 -26.53 7.91
N VAL A 146 -13.31 -26.33 8.47
CA VAL A 146 -13.10 -25.96 9.87
C VAL A 146 -12.55 -24.55 9.85
N SER A 147 -13.27 -23.59 10.40
CA SER A 147 -12.90 -22.18 10.36
C SER A 147 -11.51 -21.96 10.92
N SER A 148 -10.68 -21.24 10.16
CA SER A 148 -9.32 -20.84 10.52
C SER A 148 -9.29 -19.36 10.91
N ARG A 149 -8.24 -18.96 11.58
CA ARG A 149 -8.02 -17.54 11.90
C ARG A 149 -7.74 -16.74 10.62
N MET A 150 -8.15 -15.49 10.67
CA MET A 150 -7.76 -14.49 9.67
C MET A 150 -6.73 -13.56 10.27
N ARG A 151 -5.77 -13.15 9.45
CA ARG A 151 -4.78 -12.13 9.78
C ARG A 151 -5.02 -10.87 8.94
N PRO A 152 -4.47 -9.70 9.34
CA PRO A 152 -4.40 -8.56 8.43
C PRO A 152 -3.77 -8.96 7.10
N ASP A 153 -4.39 -8.56 5.98
CA ASP A 153 -3.88 -8.83 4.63
C ASP A 153 -2.82 -7.81 4.23
N ILE A 154 -1.78 -7.77 5.04
CA ILE A 154 -0.64 -6.88 4.92
C ILE A 154 0.60 -7.73 4.63
N VAL A 155 1.44 -7.26 3.72
CA VAL A 155 2.77 -7.83 3.49
C VAL A 155 3.69 -7.34 4.60
N TRP A 156 4.19 -8.26 5.41
CA TRP A 156 5.11 -7.97 6.49
C TRP A 156 6.56 -8.03 6.01
N PHE A 157 7.46 -7.46 6.79
CA PHE A 157 8.89 -7.58 6.52
C PHE A 157 9.30 -9.05 6.50
N GLY A 158 10.02 -9.44 5.44
CA GLY A 158 10.38 -10.83 5.15
C GLY A 158 9.40 -11.57 4.23
N GLU A 159 8.21 -11.03 3.98
CA GLU A 159 7.26 -11.57 2.99
C GLU A 159 7.50 -10.94 1.59
N ILE A 160 7.06 -11.64 0.56
CA ILE A 160 7.12 -11.16 -0.83
C ILE A 160 5.95 -10.21 -1.08
N PRO A 161 6.18 -9.00 -1.61
CA PRO A 161 5.09 -8.09 -2.00
C PRO A 161 4.15 -8.71 -3.03
N MET A 162 2.91 -8.23 -3.02
CA MET A 162 1.88 -8.69 -3.95
C MET A 162 2.12 -8.16 -5.36
N GLU A 163 1.63 -8.89 -6.36
CA GLU A 163 1.57 -8.48 -7.77
C GLU A 163 2.94 -8.12 -8.40
N MET A 164 4.06 -8.61 -7.86
CA MET A 164 5.40 -8.22 -8.33
C MET A 164 5.63 -8.49 -9.80
N ASP A 165 5.09 -9.58 -10.37
CA ASP A 165 5.21 -9.91 -11.80
C ASP A 165 4.49 -8.86 -12.68
N VAL A 166 3.32 -8.39 -12.22
CA VAL A 166 2.56 -7.33 -12.88
C VAL A 166 3.32 -6.01 -12.75
N ILE A 167 3.72 -5.66 -11.53
CA ILE A 167 4.46 -4.43 -11.23
C ILE A 167 5.74 -4.32 -12.07
N CYS A 168 6.56 -5.38 -12.12
CA CYS A 168 7.78 -5.37 -12.90
C CYS A 168 7.49 -5.17 -14.39
N ARG A 169 6.49 -5.87 -14.94
CA ARG A 169 6.10 -5.73 -16.35
C ARG A 169 5.62 -4.31 -16.67
N GLU A 170 4.79 -3.70 -15.84
CA GLU A 170 4.32 -2.32 -16.05
C GLU A 170 5.50 -1.33 -16.01
N VAL A 171 6.42 -1.50 -15.06
CA VAL A 171 7.60 -0.63 -14.94
C VAL A 171 8.60 -0.84 -16.10
N GLU A 172 8.77 -2.06 -16.58
CA GLU A 172 9.65 -2.37 -17.73
C GLU A 172 9.17 -1.74 -19.03
N ASN A 173 7.86 -1.54 -19.19
CA ASN A 173 7.26 -1.05 -20.41
C ASN A 173 6.84 0.42 -20.36
N CYS A 174 6.98 1.10 -19.22
CA CYS A 174 6.53 2.48 -19.09
C CYS A 174 7.45 3.49 -19.81
N ASP A 175 6.85 4.55 -20.35
CA ASP A 175 7.58 5.72 -20.85
C ASP A 175 7.99 6.66 -19.72
N VAL A 176 7.13 6.76 -18.70
CA VAL A 176 7.32 7.69 -17.56
C VAL A 176 7.06 6.95 -16.26
N PHE A 177 8.04 7.00 -15.36
CA PHE A 177 7.95 6.43 -14.02
C PHE A 177 8.03 7.53 -12.96
N ILE A 178 6.95 7.72 -12.20
CA ILE A 178 6.86 8.79 -11.20
C ILE A 178 6.87 8.17 -9.80
N VAL A 179 7.77 8.61 -8.93
CA VAL A 179 7.82 8.15 -7.53
C VAL A 179 7.45 9.31 -6.62
N ILE A 180 6.43 9.12 -5.78
CA ILE A 180 5.89 10.16 -4.90
C ILE A 180 5.88 9.69 -3.44
N GLY A 181 6.51 10.44 -2.56
CA GLY A 181 6.45 10.21 -1.11
C GLY A 181 7.09 8.89 -0.66
N SER A 182 7.97 8.29 -1.46
CA SER A 182 8.73 7.10 -1.08
C SER A 182 10.10 7.45 -0.53
N SER A 183 10.52 6.75 0.52
CA SER A 183 11.87 6.93 1.10
C SER A 183 12.99 6.35 0.24
N GLY A 184 12.66 5.44 -0.70
CA GLY A 184 13.64 4.69 -1.47
C GLY A 184 14.45 3.65 -0.67
N HIS A 185 14.03 3.32 0.56
CA HIS A 185 14.77 2.39 1.43
C HIS A 185 14.11 1.01 1.57
N VAL A 186 12.86 0.87 1.16
CA VAL A 186 12.11 -0.39 1.28
C VAL A 186 12.23 -1.20 -0.01
N TYR A 187 12.93 -2.32 0.06
CA TYR A 187 13.03 -3.27 -1.06
C TYR A 187 11.88 -4.28 -1.05
N PRO A 188 11.41 -4.74 -2.24
CA PRO A 188 11.94 -4.48 -3.59
C PRO A 188 11.46 -3.17 -4.24
N ALA A 189 10.53 -2.42 -3.65
CA ALA A 189 9.98 -1.17 -4.22
C ALA A 189 11.07 -0.16 -4.60
N ALA A 190 12.11 -0.01 -3.77
CA ALA A 190 13.26 0.87 -4.06
C ALA A 190 14.01 0.49 -5.35
N GLY A 191 13.98 -0.77 -5.75
CA GLY A 191 14.61 -1.26 -6.98
C GLY A 191 13.87 -0.89 -8.27
N LEU A 192 12.59 -0.53 -8.19
CA LEU A 192 11.77 -0.23 -9.36
C LEU A 192 12.26 1.00 -10.14
N VAL A 193 12.85 1.99 -9.46
CA VAL A 193 13.50 3.14 -10.14
C VAL A 193 14.64 2.69 -11.05
N ASN A 194 15.47 1.76 -10.56
CA ASN A 194 16.56 1.23 -11.37
C ASN A 194 16.04 0.39 -12.54
N LEU A 195 14.96 -0.36 -12.33
CA LEU A 195 14.29 -1.13 -13.38
C LEU A 195 13.76 -0.20 -14.48
N ALA A 196 13.05 0.87 -14.12
CA ALA A 196 12.56 1.87 -15.06
C ALA A 196 13.70 2.54 -15.85
N ASN A 197 14.75 2.99 -15.15
CA ASN A 197 15.92 3.60 -15.79
C ASN A 197 16.65 2.65 -16.75
N SER A 198 16.70 1.35 -16.43
CA SER A 198 17.35 0.34 -17.28
C SER A 198 16.56 0.06 -18.57
N ASN A 199 15.30 0.48 -18.61
CA ASN A 199 14.40 0.37 -19.75
C ASN A 199 14.10 1.73 -20.40
N ASP A 200 14.98 2.73 -20.23
CA ASP A 200 14.92 4.05 -20.83
C ASP A 200 13.67 4.90 -20.45
N ALA A 201 12.97 4.55 -19.37
CA ALA A 201 11.86 5.35 -18.87
C ALA A 201 12.34 6.71 -18.33
N HIS A 202 11.56 7.76 -18.56
CA HIS A 202 11.79 9.05 -17.91
C HIS A 202 11.34 8.99 -16.45
N THR A 203 12.29 9.04 -15.51
CA THR A 203 11.98 8.94 -14.08
C THR A 203 11.84 10.30 -13.40
N ILE A 204 10.79 10.46 -12.60
CA ILE A 204 10.48 11.68 -11.85
C ILE A 204 10.34 11.32 -10.37
N LEU A 205 11.09 11.99 -9.49
CA LEU A 205 11.00 11.83 -8.04
C LEU A 205 10.34 13.05 -7.42
N VAL A 206 9.28 12.85 -6.66
CA VAL A 206 8.53 13.89 -5.96
C VAL A 206 8.51 13.55 -4.46
N ASN A 207 9.34 14.24 -3.71
CA ASN A 207 9.42 14.14 -2.26
C ASN A 207 9.44 15.53 -1.64
N PHE A 208 8.99 15.61 -0.39
CA PHE A 208 8.99 16.87 0.34
C PHE A 208 10.42 17.28 0.75
N GLU A 209 11.27 16.29 1.05
CA GLU A 209 12.74 16.43 1.27
C GLU A 209 13.46 15.13 0.96
#